data_72e451a0edaf99d347a5fa432809a013
#
_entry.id   72e451a0edaf99d347a5fa432809a013
#
_cell.length_a   1.000
_cell.length_b   1.000
_cell.length_c   1.000
_cell.angle_alpha   90.00
_cell.angle_beta   90.00
_cell.angle_gamma   90.00
#
_symmetry.space_group_name_H-M   'P 1'
#
loop_
_entity.id
_entity.type
_entity.pdbx_description
1 polymer ?
#
loop_
_entity_poly.entity_id
_entity_poly.type
_entity_poly.pdbx_seq_one_letter_code
_entity_poly.pdbx_strand_id
1 'polypeptide(L)'
;EQRVRLLRRHVRNVVDDLLREMALPEVRHFVALGGDARFAAERLAGAEFEAGPVELLREDFLRLCDEVSAEDPEQLVEHYRLAQTEAETLVPALLVYREVLLETAAPSVTVPEASLRLGLLLDLVRAEEGHGIEDFSRQVLASAQALGEKYRFDAPHAANVAQLAVRLFDELRAEHG
;
A
#
# COMPACT_ATOMS: atom_id res chain seq x y z
N GLU A 1 -6.76 -25.58 -4.39
CA GLU A 1 -7.46 -24.93 -5.53
C GLU A 1 -8.73 -24.17 -5.14
N GLN A 2 -9.69 -24.80 -4.42
CA GLN A 2 -10.95 -24.14 -4.03
C GLN A 2 -10.73 -22.92 -3.14
N ARG A 3 -9.81 -22.99 -2.15
CA ARG A 3 -9.45 -21.87 -1.26
C ARG A 3 -8.90 -20.66 -2.05
N VAL A 4 -7.97 -20.88 -2.96
CA VAL A 4 -7.37 -19.82 -3.81
C VAL A 4 -8.43 -19.17 -4.70
N ARG A 5 -9.35 -19.97 -5.29
CA ARG A 5 -10.44 -19.44 -6.11
C ARG A 5 -11.41 -18.55 -5.32
N LEU A 6 -11.75 -18.94 -4.09
CA LEU A 6 -12.62 -18.14 -3.22
C LEU A 6 -11.91 -16.85 -2.79
N LEU A 7 -10.63 -16.92 -2.43
CA LEU A 7 -9.83 -15.77 -2.06
C LEU A 7 -9.67 -14.80 -3.23
N ARG A 8 -9.35 -15.29 -4.43
CA ARG A 8 -9.27 -14.46 -5.64
C ARG A 8 -10.60 -13.76 -5.94
N ARG A 9 -11.71 -14.44 -5.79
CA ARG A 9 -13.05 -13.83 -5.94
C ARG A 9 -13.29 -12.72 -4.91
N HIS A 10 -12.92 -12.96 -3.65
CA HIS A 10 -13.06 -11.96 -2.60
C HIS A 10 -12.20 -10.72 -2.88
N VAL A 11 -10.92 -10.91 -3.21
CA VAL A 11 -10.00 -9.82 -3.57
C VAL A 11 -10.55 -9.03 -4.75
N ARG A 12 -11.02 -9.70 -5.80
CA ARG A 12 -11.60 -9.04 -6.97
C ARG A 12 -12.81 -8.17 -6.62
N ASN A 13 -13.72 -8.64 -5.77
CA ASN A 13 -14.85 -7.83 -5.33
C ASN A 13 -14.40 -6.54 -4.61
N VAL A 14 -13.34 -6.62 -3.78
CA VAL A 14 -12.77 -5.44 -3.11
C VAL A 14 -12.12 -4.50 -4.13
N VAL A 15 -11.40 -5.03 -5.11
CA VAL A 15 -10.78 -4.23 -6.19
C VAL A 15 -11.85 -3.57 -7.06
N ASP A 16 -12.96 -4.26 -7.36
CA ASP A 16 -14.11 -3.67 -8.08
C ASP A 16 -14.73 -2.49 -7.31
N ASP A 17 -14.74 -2.54 -5.98
CA ASP A 17 -15.18 -1.42 -5.15
C ASP A 17 -14.19 -0.25 -5.22
N LEU A 18 -12.87 -0.52 -5.20
CA LEU A 18 -11.83 0.50 -5.40
C LEU A 18 -11.93 1.19 -6.77
N LEU A 19 -12.24 0.43 -7.83
CA LEU A 19 -12.41 0.98 -9.19
C LEU A 19 -13.53 2.01 -9.30
N ARG A 20 -14.51 1.98 -8.39
CA ARG A 20 -15.58 2.99 -8.34
C ARG A 20 -15.12 4.30 -7.70
N GLU A 21 -14.07 4.26 -6.91
CA GLU A 21 -13.56 5.41 -6.15
C GLU A 21 -12.26 5.96 -6.75
N MET A 22 -11.50 5.16 -7.52
CA MET A 22 -10.17 5.48 -8.03
C MET A 22 -10.05 5.18 -9.52
N ALA A 23 -9.35 6.04 -10.26
CA ALA A 23 -9.03 5.82 -11.68
C ALA A 23 -7.82 4.89 -11.85
N LEU A 24 -7.90 3.64 -11.35
CA LEU A 24 -6.83 2.64 -11.45
C LEU A 24 -6.33 2.39 -12.88
N PRO A 25 -7.18 2.39 -13.94
CA PRO A 25 -6.72 2.21 -15.30
C PRO A 25 -5.75 3.29 -15.81
N GLU A 26 -5.69 4.44 -15.16
CA GLU A 26 -4.78 5.54 -15.48
C GLU A 26 -3.42 5.42 -14.75
N VAL A 27 -3.33 4.55 -13.75
CA VAL A 27 -2.10 4.32 -12.96
C VAL A 27 -1.04 3.66 -13.83
N ARG A 28 0.12 4.32 -13.98
CA ARG A 28 1.25 3.85 -14.78
C ARG A 28 2.47 3.44 -13.95
N HIS A 29 2.47 3.77 -12.66
CA HIS A 29 3.53 3.42 -11.73
C HIS A 29 2.93 2.60 -10.59
N PHE A 30 3.38 1.34 -10.46
CA PHE A 30 2.94 0.43 -9.42
C PHE A 30 4.12 0.16 -8.49
N VAL A 31 4.02 0.64 -7.25
CA VAL A 31 5.05 0.42 -6.23
C VAL A 31 4.51 -0.56 -5.21
N ALA A 32 5.19 -1.69 -5.04
CA ALA A 32 4.83 -2.71 -4.07
C ALA A 32 5.78 -2.68 -2.88
N LEU A 33 5.22 -2.65 -1.67
CA LEU A 33 5.95 -2.59 -0.39
C LEU A 33 5.61 -3.79 0.48
N GLY A 34 6.56 -4.26 1.26
CA GLY A 34 6.35 -5.32 2.24
C GLY A 34 7.14 -6.59 1.95
N GLY A 35 7.03 -7.57 2.85
CA GLY A 35 7.76 -8.85 2.77
C GLY A 35 7.44 -9.64 1.52
N ASP A 36 6.16 -9.68 1.15
CA ASP A 36 5.67 -10.45 -0.01
C ASP A 36 6.14 -9.85 -1.35
N ALA A 37 6.18 -8.51 -1.45
CA ALA A 37 6.75 -7.83 -2.62
C ALA A 37 8.28 -8.06 -2.70
N ARG A 38 8.96 -8.04 -1.54
CA ARG A 38 10.39 -8.36 -1.46
C ARG A 38 10.67 -9.80 -1.87
N PHE A 39 9.85 -10.76 -1.43
CA PHE A 39 9.94 -12.13 -1.91
C PHE A 39 9.92 -12.21 -3.44
N ALA A 40 8.98 -11.49 -4.08
CA ALA A 40 8.91 -11.46 -5.53
C ALA A 40 10.18 -10.84 -6.17
N ALA A 41 10.71 -9.76 -5.59
CA ALA A 41 11.95 -9.13 -6.03
C ALA A 41 13.16 -10.06 -5.90
N GLU A 42 13.31 -10.75 -4.79
CA GLU A 42 14.39 -11.73 -4.56
C GLU A 42 14.32 -12.89 -5.57
N ARG A 43 13.11 -13.32 -5.95
CA ARG A 43 12.93 -14.41 -6.90
C ARG A 43 13.17 -14.02 -8.35
N LEU A 44 12.73 -12.82 -8.75
CA LEU A 44 12.80 -12.39 -10.14
C LEU A 44 14.06 -11.59 -10.48
N ALA A 45 14.58 -10.80 -9.53
CA ALA A 45 15.75 -9.95 -9.73
C ALA A 45 17.01 -10.47 -8.99
N GLY A 46 16.87 -11.33 -7.98
CA GLY A 46 18.01 -11.91 -7.25
C GLY A 46 18.97 -10.85 -6.72
N ALA A 47 20.25 -10.94 -7.12
CA ALA A 47 21.30 -10.04 -6.66
C ALA A 47 21.10 -8.56 -7.06
N GLU A 48 20.28 -8.26 -8.06
CA GLU A 48 19.97 -6.87 -8.44
C GLU A 48 19.16 -6.17 -7.34
N PHE A 49 18.31 -6.91 -6.63
CA PHE A 49 17.54 -6.38 -5.51
C PHE A 49 18.41 -6.03 -4.30
N GLU A 50 19.50 -6.75 -4.08
CA GLU A 50 20.48 -6.44 -3.02
C GLU A 50 21.25 -5.13 -3.29
N ALA A 51 21.24 -4.65 -4.53
CA ALA A 51 21.91 -3.42 -4.95
C ALA A 51 21.01 -2.18 -4.91
N GLY A 52 19.70 -2.34 -4.69
CA GLY A 52 18.74 -1.24 -4.60
C GLY A 52 17.34 -1.58 -5.12
N PRO A 53 16.51 -0.57 -5.37
CA PRO A 53 15.15 -0.78 -5.88
C PRO A 53 15.18 -1.43 -7.26
N VAL A 54 14.29 -2.38 -7.49
CA VAL A 54 14.18 -3.09 -8.77
C VAL A 54 12.83 -2.85 -9.44
N GLU A 55 12.82 -2.93 -10.75
CA GLU A 55 11.61 -2.98 -11.57
C GLU A 55 11.41 -4.39 -12.11
N LEU A 56 10.34 -5.03 -11.68
CA LEU A 56 9.91 -6.34 -12.15
C LEU A 56 8.95 -6.15 -13.32
N LEU A 57 9.19 -6.81 -14.44
CA LEU A 57 8.26 -6.79 -15.56
C LEU A 57 6.89 -7.31 -15.12
N ARG A 58 5.83 -6.63 -15.56
CA ARG A 58 4.44 -7.01 -15.25
C ARG A 58 4.16 -8.48 -15.50
N GLU A 59 4.58 -8.99 -16.66
CA GLU A 59 4.33 -10.37 -17.07
C GLU A 59 5.04 -11.38 -16.15
N ASP A 60 6.27 -11.10 -15.75
CA ASP A 60 7.04 -11.95 -14.86
C ASP A 60 6.46 -11.97 -13.46
N PHE A 61 6.05 -10.81 -12.96
CA PHE A 61 5.38 -10.72 -11.67
C PHE A 61 4.04 -11.47 -11.64
N LEU A 62 3.20 -11.33 -12.67
CA LEU A 62 1.93 -12.05 -12.78
C LEU A 62 2.15 -13.56 -12.89
N ARG A 63 3.15 -14.00 -13.65
CA ARG A 63 3.53 -15.41 -13.76
C ARG A 63 3.95 -15.99 -12.41
N LEU A 64 4.82 -15.30 -11.67
CA LEU A 64 5.22 -15.70 -10.31
C LEU A 64 4.01 -15.81 -9.38
N CYS A 65 3.08 -14.86 -9.42
CA CYS A 65 1.85 -14.92 -8.62
C CYS A 65 1.01 -16.16 -8.94
N ASP A 66 0.91 -16.54 -10.23
CA ASP A 66 0.17 -17.73 -10.64
C ASP A 66 0.89 -19.02 -10.23
N GLU A 67 2.22 -19.10 -10.36
CA GLU A 67 3.06 -20.23 -9.92
C GLU A 67 2.93 -20.45 -8.40
N VAL A 68 3.15 -19.42 -7.60
CA VAL A 68 3.04 -19.49 -6.13
C VAL A 68 1.63 -19.85 -5.68
N SER A 69 0.61 -19.37 -6.39
CA SER A 69 -0.80 -19.66 -6.06
C SER A 69 -1.21 -21.10 -6.39
N ALA A 70 -0.42 -21.84 -7.16
CA ALA A 70 -0.68 -23.24 -7.49
C ALA A 70 -0.20 -24.19 -6.38
N GLU A 71 0.67 -23.73 -5.49
CA GLU A 71 1.24 -24.50 -4.40
C GLU A 71 0.45 -24.35 -3.10
N ASP A 72 0.47 -25.36 -2.24
CA ASP A 72 -0.05 -25.26 -0.88
C ASP A 72 1.05 -24.71 0.09
N PRO A 73 0.69 -24.29 1.32
CA PRO A 73 1.66 -23.70 2.25
C PRO A 73 2.84 -24.63 2.60
N GLU A 74 2.62 -25.93 2.68
CA GLU A 74 3.64 -26.92 2.96
C GLU A 74 4.67 -27.00 1.81
N GLN A 75 4.17 -26.99 0.57
CA GLN A 75 5.01 -26.94 -0.64
C GLN A 75 5.80 -25.63 -0.72
N LEU A 76 5.19 -24.49 -0.38
CA LEU A 76 5.86 -23.19 -0.33
C LEU A 76 6.99 -23.14 0.70
N VAL A 77 6.77 -23.73 1.90
CA VAL A 77 7.82 -23.87 2.92
C VAL A 77 9.01 -24.65 2.39
N GLU A 78 8.77 -25.79 1.75
CA GLU A 78 9.82 -26.67 1.25
C GLU A 78 10.53 -26.07 0.03
N HIS A 79 9.78 -25.55 -0.93
CA HIS A 79 10.30 -25.06 -2.20
C HIS A 79 11.06 -23.74 -2.03
N TYR A 80 10.48 -22.81 -1.26
CA TYR A 80 11.04 -21.47 -1.12
C TYR A 80 11.78 -21.25 0.21
N ARG A 81 11.82 -22.26 1.08
CA ARG A 81 12.46 -22.20 2.42
C ARG A 81 11.88 -21.08 3.30
N LEU A 82 10.57 -20.88 3.22
CA LEU A 82 9.86 -19.88 3.99
C LEU A 82 9.53 -20.39 5.40
N ALA A 83 9.34 -19.46 6.35
CA ALA A 83 8.68 -19.82 7.58
C ALA A 83 7.21 -20.18 7.34
N GLN A 84 6.62 -21.05 8.16
CA GLN A 84 5.22 -21.49 8.00
C GLN A 84 4.26 -20.28 7.95
N THR A 85 4.46 -19.29 8.82
CA THR A 85 3.65 -18.07 8.88
C THR A 85 3.75 -17.22 7.62
N GLU A 86 4.92 -17.18 6.97
CA GLU A 86 5.13 -16.49 5.70
C GLU A 86 4.43 -17.22 4.55
N ALA A 87 4.57 -18.55 4.47
CA ALA A 87 3.92 -19.35 3.45
C ALA A 87 2.40 -19.25 3.49
N GLU A 88 1.79 -19.16 4.68
CA GLU A 88 0.35 -19.01 4.86
C GLU A 88 -0.20 -17.65 4.36
N THR A 89 0.62 -16.60 4.45
CA THR A 89 0.23 -15.23 4.08
C THR A 89 0.65 -14.83 2.67
N LEU A 90 1.63 -15.51 2.08
CA LEU A 90 2.22 -15.15 0.78
C LEU A 90 1.19 -15.17 -0.36
N VAL A 91 0.44 -16.28 -0.51
CA VAL A 91 -0.56 -16.40 -1.58
C VAL A 91 -1.65 -15.32 -1.47
N PRO A 92 -2.27 -15.09 -0.30
CA PRO A 92 -3.20 -13.97 -0.12
C PRO A 92 -2.63 -12.62 -0.55
N ALA A 93 -1.42 -12.30 -0.12
CA ALA A 93 -0.78 -11.01 -0.42
C ALA A 93 -0.48 -10.86 -1.92
N LEU A 94 0.14 -11.87 -2.54
CA LEU A 94 0.42 -11.83 -3.98
C LEU A 94 -0.85 -11.73 -4.83
N LEU A 95 -1.96 -12.35 -4.40
CA LEU A 95 -3.25 -12.23 -5.09
C LEU A 95 -3.80 -10.79 -5.02
N VAL A 96 -3.61 -10.08 -3.91
CA VAL A 96 -3.99 -8.66 -3.82
C VAL A 96 -3.19 -7.83 -4.81
N TYR A 97 -1.86 -7.94 -4.81
CA TYR A 97 -1.01 -7.23 -5.78
C TYR A 97 -1.41 -7.56 -7.23
N ARG A 98 -1.63 -8.85 -7.51
CA ARG A 98 -2.01 -9.32 -8.83
C ARG A 98 -3.31 -8.71 -9.32
N GLU A 99 -4.38 -8.78 -8.53
CA GLU A 99 -5.70 -8.28 -8.96
C GLU A 99 -5.67 -6.75 -9.10
N VAL A 100 -5.01 -6.02 -8.21
CA VAL A 100 -4.86 -4.56 -8.35
C VAL A 100 -4.01 -4.21 -9.57
N LEU A 101 -2.86 -4.88 -9.78
CA LEU A 101 -1.99 -4.64 -10.94
C LEU A 101 -2.72 -4.86 -12.26
N LEU A 102 -3.60 -5.87 -12.34
CA LEU A 102 -4.38 -6.14 -13.55
C LEU A 102 -5.27 -4.97 -13.97
N GLU A 103 -5.75 -4.19 -13.01
CA GLU A 103 -6.62 -3.03 -13.25
C GLU A 103 -5.84 -1.73 -13.54
N THR A 104 -4.52 -1.78 -13.56
CA THR A 104 -3.66 -0.63 -13.87
C THR A 104 -3.06 -0.72 -15.27
N ALA A 105 -2.55 0.41 -15.79
CA ALA A 105 -1.73 0.46 -17.00
C ALA A 105 -0.22 0.38 -16.72
N ALA A 106 0.19 0.02 -15.50
CA ALA A 106 1.59 -0.08 -15.11
C ALA A 106 2.29 -1.22 -15.88
N PRO A 107 3.41 -0.95 -16.58
CA PRO A 107 4.15 -1.97 -17.32
C PRO A 107 5.05 -2.83 -16.43
N SER A 108 5.34 -2.35 -15.22
CA SER A 108 6.23 -2.97 -14.24
C SER A 108 5.75 -2.75 -12.82
N VAL A 109 6.31 -3.53 -11.90
CA VAL A 109 6.17 -3.38 -10.45
C VAL A 109 7.51 -2.94 -9.89
N THR A 110 7.55 -1.75 -9.30
CA THR A 110 8.74 -1.26 -8.60
C THR A 110 8.74 -1.76 -7.16
N VAL A 111 9.77 -2.45 -6.75
CA VAL A 111 9.98 -2.92 -5.38
C VAL A 111 11.20 -2.22 -4.79
N PRO A 112 11.02 -1.24 -3.90
CA PRO A 112 12.12 -0.57 -3.20
C PRO A 112 12.58 -1.39 -2.00
N GLU A 113 13.81 -1.16 -1.54
CA GLU A 113 14.30 -1.68 -0.25
C GLU A 113 13.62 -1.05 0.97
N ALA A 114 12.69 -0.10 0.74
CA ALA A 114 11.98 0.60 1.79
C ALA A 114 11.12 -0.36 2.62
N SER A 115 11.09 -0.10 3.92
CA SER A 115 10.23 -0.81 4.86
C SER A 115 9.49 0.18 5.75
N LEU A 116 8.38 -0.27 6.35
CA LEU A 116 7.66 0.54 7.34
C LEU A 116 8.59 1.00 8.49
N ARG A 117 9.51 0.12 8.92
CA ARG A 117 10.49 0.45 9.97
C ARG A 117 11.41 1.58 9.54
N LEU A 118 11.92 1.53 8.30
CA LEU A 118 12.77 2.59 7.77
C LEU A 118 11.99 3.90 7.64
N GLY A 119 10.76 3.84 7.17
CA GLY A 119 9.86 5.01 7.11
C GLY A 119 9.68 5.65 8.48
N LEU A 120 9.36 4.86 9.50
CA LEU A 120 9.21 5.35 10.88
C LEU A 120 10.52 5.95 11.44
N LEU A 121 11.66 5.33 11.18
CA LEU A 121 12.96 5.89 11.60
C LEU A 121 13.25 7.23 10.92
N LEU A 122 12.98 7.35 9.63
CA LEU A 122 13.13 8.60 8.90
C LEU A 122 12.18 9.69 9.42
N ASP A 123 10.94 9.32 9.75
CA ASP A 123 9.97 10.25 10.33
C ASP A 123 10.40 10.73 11.71
N LEU A 124 10.97 9.85 12.56
CA LEU A 124 11.53 10.23 13.86
C LEU A 124 12.70 11.21 13.71
N VAL A 125 13.63 10.93 12.79
CA VAL A 125 14.76 11.84 12.54
C VAL A 125 14.27 13.19 12.02
N ARG A 126 13.33 13.19 11.07
CA ARG A 126 12.76 14.43 10.53
C ARG A 126 11.95 15.21 11.55
N ALA A 127 11.28 14.53 12.48
CA ALA A 127 10.56 15.17 13.58
C ALA A 127 11.52 15.91 14.53
N GLU A 128 12.70 15.34 14.81
CA GLU A 128 13.76 16.03 15.58
C GLU A 128 14.32 17.25 14.84
N GLU A 129 14.35 17.22 13.50
CA GLU A 129 14.75 18.31 12.64
C GLU A 129 13.63 19.34 12.38
N GLY A 130 12.42 19.14 12.93
CA GLY A 130 11.26 20.01 12.79
C GLY A 130 10.48 19.87 11.47
N HIS A 131 10.78 18.84 10.64
CA HIS A 131 10.17 18.68 9.31
C HIS A 131 9.08 17.60 9.23
N GLY A 132 8.94 16.74 10.26
CA GLY A 132 8.08 15.53 10.18
C GLY A 132 6.58 15.78 10.37
N ILE A 133 6.19 16.87 11.04
CA ILE A 133 4.79 17.12 11.43
C ILE A 133 3.95 17.64 10.26
N GLU A 134 4.54 18.40 9.34
CA GLU A 134 3.81 19.01 8.23
C GLU A 134 3.31 17.99 7.20
N ASP A 135 4.09 16.93 6.91
CA ASP A 135 3.70 15.90 5.94
C ASP A 135 2.56 15.01 6.45
N PHE A 136 2.59 14.65 7.74
CA PHE A 136 1.51 13.90 8.38
C PHE A 136 0.21 14.72 8.43
N SER A 137 0.30 15.99 8.81
CA SER A 137 -0.85 16.90 8.85
C SER A 137 -1.50 17.08 7.49
N ARG A 138 -0.71 17.17 6.42
CA ARG A 138 -1.21 17.24 5.04
C ARG A 138 -1.95 15.97 4.62
N GLN A 139 -1.44 14.79 4.98
CA GLN A 139 -2.10 13.51 4.69
C GLN A 139 -3.43 13.37 5.44
N VAL A 140 -3.47 13.76 6.73
CA VAL A 140 -4.71 13.76 7.52
C VAL A 140 -5.76 14.69 6.92
N LEU A 141 -5.35 15.90 6.54
CA LEU A 141 -6.25 16.86 5.89
C LEU A 141 -6.77 16.35 4.53
N ALA A 142 -5.90 15.78 3.70
CA ALA A 142 -6.29 15.20 2.42
C ALA A 142 -7.27 14.03 2.60
N SER A 143 -7.03 13.16 3.59
CA SER A 143 -7.94 12.05 3.93
C SER A 143 -9.30 12.54 4.44
N ALA A 144 -9.29 13.58 5.28
CA ALA A 144 -10.53 14.20 5.79
C ALA A 144 -11.33 14.85 4.65
N GLN A 145 -10.66 15.53 3.73
CA GLN A 145 -11.29 16.14 2.56
C GLN A 145 -11.91 15.06 1.64
N ALA A 146 -11.15 14.00 1.31
CA ALA A 146 -11.65 12.90 0.49
C ALA A 146 -12.88 12.22 1.12
N LEU A 147 -12.87 12.04 2.45
CA LEU A 147 -14.02 11.52 3.19
C LEU A 147 -15.21 12.47 3.10
N GLY A 148 -14.98 13.77 3.27
CA GLY A 148 -16.00 14.80 3.14
C GLY A 148 -16.65 14.83 1.77
N GLU A 149 -15.84 14.75 0.70
CA GLU A 149 -16.31 14.68 -0.69
C GLU A 149 -17.18 13.44 -0.94
N LYS A 150 -16.76 12.28 -0.42
CA LYS A 150 -17.55 11.03 -0.49
C LYS A 150 -18.95 11.19 0.09
N TYR A 151 -19.09 11.96 1.16
CA TYR A 151 -20.38 12.26 1.80
C TYR A 151 -21.01 13.58 1.35
N ARG A 152 -20.47 14.21 0.27
CA ARG A 152 -20.98 15.46 -0.31
C ARG A 152 -21.12 16.59 0.70
N PHE A 153 -20.11 16.79 1.56
CA PHE A 153 -20.09 17.85 2.55
C PHE A 153 -20.04 19.24 1.87
N ASP A 154 -20.47 20.25 2.61
CA ASP A 154 -20.29 21.64 2.20
C ASP A 154 -18.85 22.09 2.51
N ALA A 155 -17.98 22.02 1.50
CA ALA A 155 -16.55 22.31 1.65
C ALA A 155 -16.27 23.75 2.11
N PRO A 156 -16.94 24.80 1.58
CA PRO A 156 -16.80 26.17 2.07
C PRO A 156 -17.20 26.33 3.53
N HIS A 157 -18.31 25.71 3.93
CA HIS A 157 -18.78 25.74 5.31
C HIS A 157 -17.78 25.01 6.24
N ALA A 158 -17.34 23.81 5.87
CA ALA A 158 -16.39 23.03 6.66
C ALA A 158 -15.04 23.76 6.84
N ALA A 159 -14.53 24.40 5.79
CA ALA A 159 -13.31 25.21 5.87
C ALA A 159 -13.44 26.39 6.84
N ASN A 160 -14.58 27.08 6.80
CA ASN A 160 -14.85 28.20 7.70
C ASN A 160 -14.98 27.72 9.15
N VAL A 161 -15.68 26.61 9.40
CA VAL A 161 -15.80 26.03 10.75
C VAL A 161 -14.42 25.60 11.27
N ALA A 162 -13.58 24.98 10.45
CA ALA A 162 -12.24 24.58 10.82
C ALA A 162 -11.37 25.79 11.22
N GLN A 163 -11.40 26.87 10.41
CA GLN A 163 -10.67 28.10 10.72
C GLN A 163 -11.13 28.75 12.04
N LEU A 164 -12.46 28.81 12.25
CA LEU A 164 -13.01 29.35 13.48
C LEU A 164 -12.65 28.50 14.71
N ALA A 165 -12.65 27.18 14.57
CA ALA A 165 -12.26 26.26 15.64
C ALA A 165 -10.78 26.42 16.03
N VAL A 166 -9.87 26.50 15.05
CA VAL A 166 -8.45 26.73 15.30
C VAL A 166 -8.24 28.09 15.99
N ARG A 167 -8.89 29.14 15.48
CA ARG A 167 -8.79 30.46 16.08
C ARG A 167 -9.32 30.49 17.52
N LEU A 168 -10.46 29.88 17.77
CA LEU A 168 -11.02 29.76 19.12
C LEU A 168 -10.08 28.98 20.05
N PHE A 169 -9.49 27.89 19.57
CA PHE A 169 -8.51 27.12 20.32
C PHE A 169 -7.30 27.98 20.68
N ASP A 170 -6.74 28.72 19.73
CA ASP A 170 -5.59 29.59 19.99
C ASP A 170 -5.90 30.74 20.96
N GLU A 171 -7.09 31.35 20.83
CA GLU A 171 -7.53 32.45 21.72
C GLU A 171 -7.78 31.97 23.16
N LEU A 172 -8.20 30.70 23.34
CA LEU A 172 -8.45 30.09 24.66
C LEU A 172 -7.23 29.33 25.22
N ARG A 173 -6.06 29.54 24.69
CA ARG A 173 -4.83 28.83 25.10
C ARG A 173 -4.54 28.94 26.59
N ALA A 174 -4.92 30.03 27.24
CA ALA A 174 -4.76 30.23 28.67
C ALA A 174 -5.70 29.34 29.53
N GLU A 175 -6.79 28.84 28.93
CA GLU A 175 -7.83 28.06 29.64
C GLU A 175 -7.60 26.55 29.52
N HIS A 176 -6.98 26.09 28.42
CA HIS A 176 -6.79 24.65 28.18
C HIS A 176 -5.33 24.19 28.26
N GLY A 177 -4.39 25.09 28.56
CA GLY A 177 -3.00 24.82 28.95
C GLY A 177 -2.07 24.40 27.87
#